data_057677cb31d708ad4798adacadbc21dc
#
_entry.id   057677cb31d708ad4798adacadbc21dc
#
_cell.length_a   1.000
_cell.length_b   1.000
_cell.length_c   1.000
_cell.angle_alpha   90.00
_cell.angle_beta   90.00
_cell.angle_gamma   90.00
#
_symmetry.space_group_name_H-M   'P 1'
#
loop_
_entity.id
_entity.type
_entity.pdbx_description
1 polymer ?
#
loop_
_entity_poly.entity_id
_entity_poly.type
_entity_poly.pdbx_seq_one_letter_code
_entity_poly.pdbx_strand_id
1 'polypeptide(L)'
;MMTWKQKLAETARRNRVELVDAKLSRRDLFKMGLLTSGGFLVAKAGLSSRAAEAKDVVSPKTRPWIEEITNIPVAASCSPSEMKVSAPQELVQSELGERRRTRHDFWATTRSEDLQCYELVNAPASHSWHRDLPADDCWAFNGQFPGPRIHARANQPVLIRWRNNLPSLAAHRGYGRPTPTMHLHNGHIAAESDGHPEDMLEANCWKDCLYLNRAAGFTDPQYGPMGDVRETLSTMWYHDHCHDFTAQNVYRGNMGLYYNFTEFDSGDENDPNPKAWRLPSGDFDVPLVIHDRLFGPDGKGYYDMFNLDGAIGDKMTVNGKVEPFMRVAPRKYRFRILNMGPSRFYGANMVQLTHDGNFLPRPITVKTVRFTVGSRVDVIIDFSTMPAATRELFIVNCCEQKDGRGPTGKILPLALGTKVLKFVIDRTMDTKGDPSRIPTTLLDLPPTPRAEVVTERTFIWNRSNGAWAVNGEYYDPHKYMAEPKLGTAEIWNFVNNSGGWMHPIHVHHEEYQILSRNGRTPPIDEIAREDVAWLGHGETVKTFRRFRDYTGSFVAHCHNVVHEDHGMMFQWKIKP
;
A
#
# COMPACT_ATOMS: atom_id res chain seq x y z
N MET A 1 2.58 12.89 -35.22
CA MET A 1 2.20 12.47 -33.85
C MET A 1 1.73 11.02 -33.92
N MET A 2 2.29 10.12 -33.10
CA MET A 2 1.81 8.75 -33.05
C MET A 2 0.41 8.73 -32.45
N THR A 3 -0.47 7.90 -33.00
CA THR A 3 -1.80 7.66 -32.43
C THR A 3 -1.66 6.91 -31.11
N TRP A 4 -2.66 7.02 -30.26
CA TRP A 4 -2.72 6.30 -28.96
C TRP A 4 -2.50 4.80 -29.13
N LYS A 5 -3.16 4.15 -30.08
CA LYS A 5 -2.94 2.72 -30.37
C LYS A 5 -1.48 2.41 -30.73
N GLN A 6 -0.78 3.35 -31.40
CA GLN A 6 0.64 3.20 -31.71
C GLN A 6 1.51 3.38 -30.45
N LYS A 7 1.16 4.30 -29.55
CA LYS A 7 1.84 4.47 -28.25
C LYS A 7 1.64 3.27 -27.32
N LEU A 8 0.43 2.73 -27.23
CA LEU A 8 0.13 1.50 -26.49
C LEU A 8 0.89 0.30 -27.05
N ALA A 9 0.88 0.15 -28.38
CA ALA A 9 1.66 -0.88 -29.06
C ALA A 9 3.16 -0.70 -28.84
N GLU A 10 3.65 0.54 -28.73
CA GLU A 10 5.06 0.81 -28.47
C GLU A 10 5.42 0.62 -26.99
N THR A 11 4.55 0.99 -26.04
CA THR A 11 4.74 0.68 -24.63
C THR A 11 4.69 -0.84 -24.39
N ALA A 12 3.69 -1.53 -24.94
CA ALA A 12 3.63 -2.98 -24.92
C ALA A 12 4.81 -3.63 -25.66
N ARG A 13 5.35 -3.00 -26.70
CA ARG A 13 6.55 -3.44 -27.41
C ARG A 13 7.82 -3.17 -26.61
N ARG A 14 7.92 -2.06 -25.87
CA ARG A 14 9.03 -1.78 -24.94
C ARG A 14 9.03 -2.75 -23.78
N ASN A 15 7.88 -2.98 -23.14
CA ASN A 15 7.74 -4.03 -22.11
C ASN A 15 8.14 -5.40 -22.67
N ARG A 16 7.81 -5.68 -23.93
CA ARG A 16 8.22 -6.90 -24.66
C ARG A 16 9.70 -6.94 -24.96
N VAL A 17 10.32 -5.84 -25.33
CA VAL A 17 11.77 -5.75 -25.64
C VAL A 17 12.57 -5.91 -24.35
N GLU A 18 12.16 -5.32 -23.24
CA GLU A 18 12.79 -5.53 -21.93
C GLU A 18 12.68 -6.99 -21.47
N LEU A 19 11.55 -7.63 -21.70
CA LEU A 19 11.34 -9.07 -21.49
C LEU A 19 12.17 -9.93 -22.46
N VAL A 20 12.43 -9.46 -23.70
CA VAL A 20 13.22 -10.17 -24.73
C VAL A 20 14.71 -9.99 -24.51
N ASP A 21 15.16 -8.79 -24.10
CA ASP A 21 16.55 -8.52 -23.73
C ASP A 21 16.97 -9.28 -22.46
N ALA A 22 15.99 -9.74 -21.66
CA ALA A 22 16.20 -10.68 -20.54
C ALA A 22 16.52 -12.12 -20.98
N LYS A 23 16.97 -12.36 -22.21
CA LYS A 23 17.28 -13.69 -22.82
C LYS A 23 16.07 -14.64 -22.91
N LEU A 24 14.90 -14.11 -23.17
CA LEU A 24 13.70 -14.91 -23.35
C LEU A 24 13.74 -15.68 -24.67
N SER A 25 13.45 -16.97 -24.61
CA SER A 25 13.27 -17.78 -25.81
C SER A 25 11.92 -17.48 -26.48
N ARG A 26 11.77 -17.75 -27.79
CA ARG A 26 10.47 -17.70 -28.47
C ARG A 26 9.37 -18.47 -27.71
N ARG A 27 9.75 -19.49 -26.96
CA ARG A 27 8.90 -20.33 -26.13
C ARG A 27 8.37 -19.58 -24.90
N ASP A 28 9.14 -18.67 -24.36
CA ASP A 28 8.74 -17.83 -23.22
C ASP A 28 7.72 -16.76 -23.65
N LEU A 29 7.89 -16.19 -24.85
CA LEU A 29 6.93 -15.27 -25.47
C LEU A 29 5.57 -15.94 -25.79
N PHE A 30 5.59 -17.22 -26.17
CA PHE A 30 4.38 -18.03 -26.34
C PHE A 30 3.62 -18.22 -25.02
N LYS A 31 4.35 -18.42 -23.92
CA LYS A 31 3.79 -18.61 -22.57
C LYS A 31 3.12 -17.36 -22.03
N MET A 32 3.58 -16.19 -22.45
CA MET A 32 3.06 -14.89 -22.03
C MET A 32 1.79 -14.47 -22.78
N GLY A 33 1.22 -15.33 -23.62
CA GLY A 33 0.03 -15.00 -24.42
C GLY A 33 0.30 -13.92 -25.49
N LEU A 34 1.56 -13.59 -25.76
CA LEU A 34 2.00 -12.51 -26.65
C LEU A 34 2.01 -12.91 -28.13
N LEU A 35 1.62 -14.15 -28.45
CA LEU A 35 1.51 -14.65 -29.81
C LEU A 35 0.11 -15.21 -30.06
N THR A 36 -0.46 -14.86 -31.21
CA THR A 36 -1.82 -14.97 -31.69
C THR A 36 -2.57 -16.30 -31.44
N SER A 37 -3.88 -16.29 -31.66
CA SER A 37 -4.91 -17.29 -31.38
C SER A 37 -4.62 -18.78 -31.77
N GLY A 38 -3.60 -19.05 -32.56
CA GLY A 38 -3.11 -20.44 -32.80
C GLY A 38 -2.19 -20.94 -31.67
N GLY A 39 -1.65 -20.07 -30.84
CA GLY A 39 -0.73 -20.39 -29.74
C GLY A 39 -1.40 -21.00 -28.49
N PHE A 40 -2.71 -20.82 -28.33
CA PHE A 40 -3.43 -21.24 -27.13
C PHE A 40 -3.47 -22.77 -26.95
N LEU A 41 -3.51 -23.52 -28.02
CA LEU A 41 -3.50 -25.01 -28.00
C LEU A 41 -2.10 -25.58 -27.75
N VAL A 42 -1.05 -24.89 -28.20
CA VAL A 42 0.35 -25.31 -28.00
C VAL A 42 0.83 -24.94 -26.60
N ALA A 43 0.34 -23.84 -26.04
CA ALA A 43 0.62 -23.42 -24.65
C ALA A 43 0.10 -24.46 -23.64
N LYS A 44 -1.03 -25.11 -23.90
CA LYS A 44 -1.60 -26.13 -23.02
C LYS A 44 -0.73 -27.39 -22.89
N ALA A 45 0.05 -27.72 -23.91
CA ALA A 45 0.96 -28.88 -23.92
C ALA A 45 2.40 -28.58 -23.43
N GLY A 46 2.83 -27.31 -23.46
CA GLY A 46 4.19 -26.93 -23.12
C GLY A 46 4.35 -26.09 -21.83
N LEU A 47 3.24 -25.60 -21.27
CA LEU A 47 3.22 -24.78 -20.04
C LEU A 47 3.48 -25.59 -18.76
N SER A 48 3.31 -26.93 -18.80
CA SER A 48 3.49 -27.76 -17.62
C SER A 48 4.95 -27.83 -17.12
N SER A 49 5.95 -27.62 -17.97
CA SER A 49 7.35 -27.83 -17.56
C SER A 49 8.07 -26.60 -16.99
N ARG A 50 7.62 -25.35 -17.31
CA ARG A 50 8.30 -24.15 -16.77
C ARG A 50 7.42 -23.24 -15.89
N ALA A 51 6.10 -23.29 -15.95
CA ALA A 51 5.28 -22.89 -14.82
C ALA A 51 5.56 -23.78 -13.59
N ALA A 52 6.04 -25.02 -13.80
CA ALA A 52 6.66 -25.83 -12.76
C ALA A 52 8.01 -25.27 -12.30
N GLU A 53 8.88 -24.79 -13.20
CA GLU A 53 10.22 -24.25 -12.81
C GLU A 53 10.14 -23.00 -11.93
N ALA A 54 9.14 -22.12 -12.12
CA ALA A 54 8.94 -20.96 -11.22
C ALA A 54 8.26 -21.35 -9.89
N LYS A 55 7.46 -22.41 -9.87
CA LYS A 55 6.93 -23.00 -8.63
C LYS A 55 8.00 -23.77 -7.83
N ASP A 56 9.11 -24.10 -8.44
CA ASP A 56 10.19 -24.88 -7.84
C ASP A 56 11.34 -24.03 -7.28
N VAL A 57 11.26 -22.68 -7.37
CA VAL A 57 12.22 -21.82 -6.68
C VAL A 57 11.93 -21.88 -5.19
N VAL A 58 12.84 -22.47 -4.46
CA VAL A 58 12.83 -22.54 -2.99
C VAL A 58 13.99 -21.70 -2.48
N SER A 59 13.70 -20.79 -1.59
CA SER A 59 14.72 -19.93 -0.98
C SER A 59 15.75 -20.76 -0.22
N PRO A 60 17.03 -20.33 -0.19
CA PRO A 60 18.03 -20.95 0.65
C PRO A 60 17.59 -21.04 2.11
N LYS A 61 18.06 -22.06 2.82
CA LYS A 61 17.77 -22.23 4.24
C LYS A 61 18.39 -21.10 5.06
N THR A 62 17.60 -20.54 5.96
CA THR A 62 18.02 -19.53 6.94
C THR A 62 17.72 -20.04 8.34
N ARG A 63 18.47 -19.57 9.33
CA ARG A 63 18.20 -19.85 10.74
C ARG A 63 17.20 -18.83 11.28
N PRO A 64 15.94 -19.20 11.53
CA PRO A 64 14.93 -18.23 11.95
C PRO A 64 15.24 -17.66 13.34
N TRP A 65 14.76 -16.45 13.60
CA TRP A 65 14.75 -15.78 14.91
C TRP A 65 16.16 -15.53 15.50
N ILE A 66 17.15 -15.25 14.65
CA ILE A 66 18.52 -14.92 15.10
C ILE A 66 18.88 -13.46 14.90
N GLU A 67 18.06 -12.70 14.20
CA GLU A 67 18.22 -11.25 14.00
C GLU A 67 17.02 -10.49 14.58
N GLU A 68 17.31 -9.38 15.24
CA GLU A 68 16.27 -8.48 15.74
C GLU A 68 15.72 -7.64 14.60
N ILE A 69 14.42 -7.28 14.66
CA ILE A 69 13.85 -6.39 13.65
C ILE A 69 14.58 -5.05 13.61
N THR A 70 14.69 -4.48 12.43
CA THR A 70 15.21 -3.13 12.27
C THR A 70 14.12 -2.11 12.60
N ASN A 71 14.43 -1.11 13.42
CA ASN A 71 13.55 0.05 13.57
C ASN A 71 13.59 0.85 12.25
N ILE A 72 12.42 1.28 11.79
CA ILE A 72 12.31 2.17 10.62
C ILE A 72 12.46 3.61 11.14
N PRO A 73 13.50 4.35 10.78
CA PRO A 73 13.71 5.69 11.32
C PRO A 73 12.69 6.69 10.77
N VAL A 74 12.52 7.80 11.47
CA VAL A 74 11.76 8.96 11.01
C VAL A 74 12.62 9.77 10.05
N ALA A 75 12.05 10.21 8.93
CA ALA A 75 12.72 11.10 7.99
C ALA A 75 13.06 12.43 8.67
N ALA A 76 14.24 12.96 8.38
CA ALA A 76 14.58 14.32 8.79
C ALA A 76 13.76 15.32 7.94
N SER A 77 13.08 16.25 8.61
CA SER A 77 12.42 17.37 7.96
C SER A 77 13.42 18.48 7.64
N CYS A 78 13.12 19.27 6.64
CA CYS A 78 13.87 20.46 6.26
C CYS A 78 12.92 21.67 6.17
N SER A 79 13.48 22.87 6.16
CA SER A 79 12.69 24.09 5.95
C SER A 79 12.37 24.30 4.46
N PRO A 80 11.31 25.05 4.13
CA PRO A 80 11.01 25.43 2.75
C PRO A 80 12.17 26.17 2.06
N SER A 81 12.94 26.97 2.79
CA SER A 81 14.10 27.70 2.27
C SER A 81 15.28 26.78 1.93
N GLU A 82 15.55 25.76 2.76
CA GLU A 82 16.58 24.76 2.47
C GLU A 82 16.23 23.95 1.22
N MET A 83 14.97 23.58 1.06
CA MET A 83 14.48 22.85 -0.10
C MET A 83 14.33 23.72 -1.35
N LYS A 84 14.45 25.06 -1.21
CA LYS A 84 14.22 26.03 -2.29
C LYS A 84 12.86 25.81 -2.96
N VAL A 85 11.83 25.71 -2.13
CA VAL A 85 10.44 25.58 -2.59
C VAL A 85 10.05 26.86 -3.31
N SER A 86 9.54 26.74 -4.52
CA SER A 86 8.92 27.83 -5.28
C SER A 86 7.43 27.59 -5.42
N ALA A 87 6.65 28.67 -5.55
CA ALA A 87 5.24 28.54 -5.88
C ALA A 87 5.08 27.71 -7.16
N PRO A 88 4.22 26.67 -7.17
CA PRO A 88 4.03 25.84 -8.34
C PRO A 88 3.43 26.65 -9.47
N GLN A 89 3.93 26.41 -10.67
CA GLN A 89 3.42 26.99 -11.92
C GLN A 89 2.80 25.88 -12.77
N GLU A 90 1.92 26.25 -13.67
CA GLU A 90 1.32 25.29 -14.60
C GLU A 90 2.40 24.63 -15.44
N LEU A 91 2.36 23.30 -15.53
CA LEU A 91 3.10 22.45 -16.48
C LEU A 91 4.50 22.95 -16.86
N VAL A 92 5.40 23.17 -15.93
CA VAL A 92 6.78 23.47 -16.26
C VAL A 92 7.66 22.28 -15.89
N GLN A 93 8.26 21.66 -16.92
CA GLN A 93 9.49 20.92 -16.71
C GLN A 93 10.56 21.98 -16.47
N SER A 94 10.97 22.16 -15.21
CA SER A 94 12.06 23.09 -14.95
C SER A 94 13.36 22.54 -15.53
N GLU A 95 14.25 23.42 -15.96
CA GLU A 95 15.60 23.06 -16.38
C GLU A 95 16.40 22.32 -15.29
N LEU A 96 15.90 22.35 -14.04
CA LEU A 96 16.46 21.67 -12.87
C LEU A 96 15.88 20.28 -12.62
N GLY A 97 15.12 19.70 -13.56
CA GLY A 97 14.58 18.36 -13.46
C GLY A 97 13.27 18.22 -12.68
N GLU A 98 12.67 19.32 -12.22
CA GLU A 98 11.34 19.27 -11.61
C GLU A 98 10.27 18.90 -12.65
N ARG A 99 9.42 17.94 -12.31
CA ARG A 99 8.22 17.63 -13.09
C ARG A 99 6.98 17.95 -12.30
N ARG A 100 6.13 18.82 -12.87
CA ARG A 100 4.80 19.17 -12.32
C ARG A 100 3.79 18.98 -13.43
N ARG A 101 2.66 18.33 -13.12
CA ARG A 101 1.56 18.23 -14.09
C ARG A 101 0.63 19.42 -14.03
N THR A 102 0.38 19.93 -12.84
CA THR A 102 -0.57 21.00 -12.60
C THR A 102 -0.11 21.85 -11.43
N ARG A 103 -0.71 22.98 -11.29
CA ARG A 103 -0.62 23.83 -10.12
C ARG A 103 -1.17 23.08 -8.90
N HIS A 104 -0.46 23.12 -7.76
CA HIS A 104 -0.96 22.55 -6.52
C HIS A 104 -2.24 23.23 -6.08
N ASP A 105 -3.31 22.46 -5.91
CA ASP A 105 -4.54 22.97 -5.34
C ASP A 105 -4.29 23.48 -3.92
N PHE A 106 -4.93 24.58 -3.59
CA PHE A 106 -4.80 25.24 -2.28
C PHE A 106 -3.41 25.79 -1.91
N TRP A 107 -2.45 25.81 -2.83
CA TRP A 107 -1.12 26.38 -2.54
C TRP A 107 -1.20 27.83 -2.00
N ALA A 108 -2.05 28.66 -2.60
CA ALA A 108 -2.18 30.06 -2.21
C ALA A 108 -2.67 30.26 -0.76
N THR A 109 -3.31 29.25 -0.16
CA THR A 109 -3.80 29.24 1.22
C THR A 109 -2.88 28.53 2.18
N THR A 110 -1.76 27.96 1.68
CA THR A 110 -0.76 27.27 2.50
C THR A 110 0.28 28.28 2.97
N ARG A 111 0.43 28.42 4.28
CA ARG A 111 1.43 29.33 4.86
C ARG A 111 2.80 28.70 4.83
N SER A 112 3.81 29.45 4.45
CA SER A 112 5.19 28.94 4.37
C SER A 112 5.77 28.58 5.75
N GLU A 113 5.37 29.27 6.82
CA GLU A 113 5.80 28.96 8.19
C GLU A 113 5.18 27.68 8.76
N ASP A 114 4.03 27.25 8.25
CA ASP A 114 3.34 26.02 8.67
C ASP A 114 3.74 24.80 7.84
N LEU A 115 4.47 25.03 6.75
CA LEU A 115 4.84 23.99 5.79
C LEU A 115 6.02 23.16 6.29
N GLN A 116 5.78 21.88 6.54
CA GLN A 116 6.83 20.90 6.84
C GLN A 116 7.33 20.27 5.54
N CYS A 117 8.63 20.21 5.33
CA CYS A 117 9.21 19.69 4.09
C CYS A 117 10.04 18.43 4.35
N TYR A 118 10.03 17.52 3.36
CA TYR A 118 10.88 16.33 3.31
C TYR A 118 11.46 16.16 1.91
N GLU A 119 12.72 15.76 1.83
CA GLU A 119 13.31 15.30 0.58
C GLU A 119 13.59 13.80 0.67
N LEU A 120 12.95 13.02 -0.19
CA LEU A 120 13.12 11.57 -0.27
C LEU A 120 13.80 11.21 -1.59
N VAL A 121 15.06 10.79 -1.48
CA VAL A 121 15.91 10.42 -2.61
C VAL A 121 15.84 8.92 -2.83
N ASN A 122 15.26 8.49 -3.94
CA ASN A 122 15.22 7.10 -4.36
C ASN A 122 16.50 6.77 -5.14
N ALA A 123 17.28 5.83 -4.65
CA ALA A 123 18.55 5.45 -5.26
C ALA A 123 18.83 3.95 -5.10
N PRO A 124 19.71 3.36 -5.94
CA PRO A 124 20.20 2.00 -5.72
C PRO A 124 20.89 1.91 -4.36
N ALA A 125 20.63 0.82 -3.63
CA ALA A 125 21.25 0.51 -2.36
C ALA A 125 21.47 -0.99 -2.23
N SER A 126 22.22 -1.38 -1.21
CA SER A 126 22.41 -2.78 -0.84
C SER A 126 21.75 -3.04 0.51
N HIS A 127 20.95 -4.10 0.61
CA HIS A 127 20.22 -4.47 1.81
C HIS A 127 20.55 -5.89 2.28
N SER A 128 20.75 -6.06 3.59
CA SER A 128 20.96 -7.37 4.22
C SER A 128 19.64 -7.90 4.79
N TRP A 129 19.03 -8.84 4.09
CA TRP A 129 17.79 -9.49 4.50
C TRP A 129 17.98 -10.44 5.69
N HIS A 130 19.13 -11.14 5.70
CA HIS A 130 19.49 -12.11 6.73
C HIS A 130 20.98 -12.39 6.68
N ARG A 131 21.62 -12.66 7.84
CA ARG A 131 23.05 -12.96 7.90
C ARG A 131 23.49 -14.25 7.20
N ASP A 132 22.55 -15.16 6.95
CA ASP A 132 22.77 -16.40 6.18
C ASP A 132 22.59 -16.20 4.67
N LEU A 133 22.21 -15.00 4.22
CA LEU A 133 22.06 -14.62 2.82
C LEU A 133 23.05 -13.51 2.46
N PRO A 134 23.51 -13.44 1.19
CA PRO A 134 24.29 -12.30 0.75
C PRO A 134 23.44 -11.02 0.78
N ALA A 135 24.10 -9.87 0.80
CA ALA A 135 23.43 -8.61 0.59
C ALA A 135 22.83 -8.56 -0.83
N ASP A 136 21.66 -7.95 -0.96
CA ASP A 136 20.89 -7.88 -2.19
C ASP A 136 20.70 -6.44 -2.64
N ASP A 137 20.62 -6.24 -3.95
CA ASP A 137 20.39 -4.93 -4.55
C ASP A 137 18.92 -4.54 -4.40
N CYS A 138 18.67 -3.37 -3.85
CA CYS A 138 17.33 -2.79 -3.71
C CYS A 138 17.29 -1.34 -4.19
N TRP A 139 16.10 -0.78 -4.25
CA TRP A 139 15.88 0.65 -4.37
C TRP A 139 15.44 1.18 -3.02
N ALA A 140 16.10 2.23 -2.56
CA ALA A 140 15.92 2.68 -1.20
C ALA A 140 15.71 4.20 -1.15
N PHE A 141 14.78 4.64 -0.32
CA PHE A 141 14.65 6.05 0.00
C PHE A 141 15.66 6.43 1.09
N ASN A 142 16.49 7.44 0.77
CA ASN A 142 17.56 7.92 1.68
C ASN A 142 18.47 6.79 2.19
N GLY A 143 18.73 5.78 1.32
CA GLY A 143 19.61 4.65 1.62
C GLY A 143 19.01 3.59 2.55
N GLN A 144 17.69 3.62 2.81
CA GLN A 144 17.03 2.74 3.79
C GLN A 144 15.94 1.87 3.16
N PHE A 145 15.82 0.64 3.65
CA PHE A 145 14.74 -0.29 3.35
C PHE A 145 14.17 -0.91 4.64
N PRO A 146 12.85 -0.83 4.91
CA PRO A 146 11.88 0.03 4.22
C PRO A 146 12.29 1.51 4.28
N GLY A 147 11.73 2.34 3.38
CA GLY A 147 11.96 3.79 3.38
C GLY A 147 11.59 4.43 4.73
N PRO A 148 12.15 5.62 5.06
CA PRO A 148 11.96 6.26 6.35
C PRO A 148 10.48 6.63 6.58
N ARG A 149 10.05 6.65 7.85
CA ARG A 149 8.71 7.09 8.23
C ARG A 149 8.59 8.60 8.12
N ILE A 150 7.50 9.08 7.55
CA ILE A 150 7.10 10.48 7.63
C ILE A 150 6.19 10.66 8.84
N HIS A 151 6.49 11.65 9.67
CA HIS A 151 5.64 12.07 10.77
C HIS A 151 4.98 13.40 10.41
N ALA A 152 3.69 13.37 10.17
CA ALA A 152 2.85 14.54 9.89
C ALA A 152 1.85 14.77 11.02
N ARG A 153 1.25 15.94 11.02
CA ARG A 153 0.14 16.30 11.92
C ARG A 153 -1.07 16.72 11.11
N ALA A 154 -2.25 16.33 11.58
CA ALA A 154 -3.50 16.78 10.98
C ALA A 154 -3.54 18.30 10.88
N ASN A 155 -3.96 18.80 9.73
CA ASN A 155 -4.03 20.23 9.37
C ASN A 155 -2.67 20.95 9.28
N GLN A 156 -1.56 20.25 9.37
CA GLN A 156 -0.25 20.79 9.05
C GLN A 156 0.14 20.36 7.63
N PRO A 157 0.32 21.29 6.69
CA PRO A 157 0.74 20.96 5.34
C PRO A 157 2.13 20.34 5.32
N VAL A 158 2.28 19.30 4.50
CA VAL A 158 3.55 18.62 4.24
C VAL A 158 3.85 18.68 2.76
N LEU A 159 5.06 19.06 2.39
CA LEU A 159 5.56 18.99 1.04
C LEU A 159 6.67 17.97 0.97
N ILE A 160 6.50 16.97 0.13
CA ILE A 160 7.53 15.95 -0.10
C ILE A 160 8.12 16.14 -1.49
N ARG A 161 9.43 16.31 -1.56
CA ARG A 161 10.21 16.24 -2.79
C ARG A 161 10.64 14.82 -3.04
N TRP A 162 10.04 14.19 -4.03
CA TRP A 162 10.43 12.88 -4.52
C TRP A 162 11.53 13.04 -5.57
N ARG A 163 12.74 12.59 -5.27
CA ARG A 163 13.87 12.66 -6.19
C ARG A 163 14.22 11.27 -6.69
N ASN A 164 14.32 11.12 -8.01
CA ASN A 164 14.74 9.88 -8.66
C ASN A 164 16.23 9.92 -9.03
N ASN A 165 17.05 9.25 -8.23
CA ASN A 165 18.48 9.02 -8.50
C ASN A 165 18.74 7.56 -8.93
N LEU A 166 17.71 6.84 -9.40
CA LEU A 166 17.87 5.53 -10.02
C LEU A 166 18.60 5.66 -11.38
N PRO A 167 19.17 4.57 -11.89
CA PRO A 167 19.78 4.56 -13.23
C PRO A 167 18.76 4.96 -14.29
N SER A 168 19.24 5.52 -15.40
CA SER A 168 18.37 5.72 -16.56
C SER A 168 17.83 4.38 -17.07
N LEU A 169 16.69 4.38 -17.75
CA LEU A 169 16.10 3.16 -18.31
C LEU A 169 17.07 2.39 -19.20
N ALA A 170 17.92 3.09 -19.95
CA ALA A 170 18.95 2.46 -20.80
C ALA A 170 20.09 1.79 -20.00
N ALA A 171 20.40 2.29 -18.81
CA ALA A 171 21.45 1.76 -17.93
C ALA A 171 20.95 0.72 -16.93
N HIS A 172 19.63 0.69 -16.69
CA HIS A 172 19.00 -0.23 -15.74
C HIS A 172 19.14 -1.70 -16.16
N ARG A 173 19.25 -2.57 -15.17
CA ARG A 173 19.28 -4.04 -15.36
C ARG A 173 18.40 -4.72 -14.29
N GLY A 174 17.81 -5.86 -14.68
CA GLY A 174 16.93 -6.66 -13.82
C GLY A 174 15.46 -6.23 -13.92
N TYR A 175 14.63 -6.71 -12.99
CA TYR A 175 13.20 -6.40 -12.94
C TYR A 175 12.94 -4.98 -12.39
N GLY A 176 11.74 -4.48 -12.60
CA GLY A 176 11.32 -3.13 -12.21
C GLY A 176 11.66 -2.06 -13.25
N ARG A 177 11.04 -0.93 -13.12
CA ARG A 177 11.23 0.22 -14.01
C ARG A 177 11.76 1.42 -13.22
N PRO A 178 12.93 1.98 -13.56
CA PRO A 178 13.56 3.05 -12.79
C PRO A 178 12.95 4.44 -13.03
N THR A 179 11.64 4.49 -13.31
CA THR A 179 10.87 5.72 -13.48
C THR A 179 9.68 5.72 -12.50
N PRO A 180 9.94 5.82 -11.19
CA PRO A 180 8.89 5.70 -10.18
C PRO A 180 7.86 6.82 -10.28
N THR A 181 6.65 6.53 -9.82
CA THR A 181 5.65 7.54 -9.51
C THR A 181 5.16 7.29 -8.08
N MET A 182 5.18 8.32 -7.22
CA MET A 182 4.93 8.11 -5.79
C MET A 182 3.51 8.46 -5.42
N HIS A 183 2.79 7.47 -4.91
CA HIS A 183 1.44 7.59 -4.36
C HIS A 183 1.49 7.58 -2.83
N LEU A 184 0.76 8.49 -2.19
CA LEU A 184 0.46 8.43 -0.76
C LEU A 184 -0.87 7.70 -0.57
N HIS A 185 -0.77 6.41 -0.29
CA HIS A 185 -1.90 5.51 -0.14
C HIS A 185 -2.78 5.88 1.05
N ASN A 186 -4.08 6.04 0.80
CA ASN A 186 -5.09 6.54 1.72
C ASN A 186 -5.02 8.06 2.00
N GLY A 187 -4.25 8.82 1.25
CA GLY A 187 -4.26 10.27 1.44
C GLY A 187 -5.52 10.92 0.85
N HIS A 188 -6.21 11.79 1.62
CA HIS A 188 -7.20 12.72 1.04
C HIS A 188 -6.45 13.88 0.41
N ILE A 189 -6.12 13.76 -0.87
CA ILE A 189 -5.15 14.61 -1.57
C ILE A 189 -5.62 15.01 -2.96
N ALA A 190 -5.06 16.12 -3.44
CA ALA A 190 -5.33 16.63 -4.78
C ALA A 190 -4.70 15.74 -5.86
N ALA A 191 -5.34 15.66 -7.02
CA ALA A 191 -4.96 14.76 -8.12
C ALA A 191 -3.49 14.95 -8.59
N GLU A 192 -2.97 16.18 -8.57
CA GLU A 192 -1.59 16.46 -8.98
C GLU A 192 -0.53 15.90 -8.01
N SER A 193 -0.90 15.63 -6.76
CA SER A 193 -0.04 15.07 -5.73
C SER A 193 -0.34 13.60 -5.40
N ASP A 194 -1.34 13.00 -6.06
CA ASP A 194 -1.82 11.64 -5.79
C ASP A 194 -0.87 10.53 -6.31
N GLY A 195 -0.02 10.83 -7.27
CA GLY A 195 0.86 9.84 -7.90
C GLY A 195 0.14 9.01 -8.96
N HIS A 196 -0.47 9.71 -9.94
CA HIS A 196 -1.13 9.05 -11.06
C HIS A 196 -0.13 8.15 -11.83
N PRO A 197 -0.49 6.92 -12.24
CA PRO A 197 0.42 5.94 -12.86
C PRO A 197 1.22 6.45 -14.05
N GLU A 198 0.70 7.45 -14.78
CA GLU A 198 1.37 8.08 -15.92
C GLU A 198 2.34 9.21 -15.53
N ASP A 199 2.43 9.57 -14.24
CA ASP A 199 3.30 10.64 -13.73
C ASP A 199 4.74 10.17 -13.47
N MET A 200 5.26 9.36 -14.36
CA MET A 200 6.58 8.74 -14.23
C MET A 200 7.69 9.79 -14.12
N LEU A 201 8.54 9.61 -13.12
CA LEU A 201 9.67 10.47 -12.82
C LEU A 201 10.96 9.88 -13.40
N GLU A 202 11.50 10.51 -14.45
CA GLU A 202 12.74 10.07 -15.11
C GLU A 202 13.96 10.21 -14.20
N ALA A 203 15.04 9.50 -14.54
CA ALA A 203 16.31 9.57 -13.80
C ALA A 203 16.82 11.01 -13.66
N ASN A 204 17.32 11.35 -12.47
CA ASN A 204 17.80 12.68 -12.07
C ASN A 204 16.71 13.78 -12.05
N CYS A 205 15.43 13.41 -12.19
CA CYS A 205 14.31 14.33 -12.03
C CYS A 205 13.75 14.29 -10.59
N TRP A 206 12.93 15.27 -10.27
CA TRP A 206 12.21 15.31 -9.00
C TRP A 206 10.82 15.94 -9.19
N LYS A 207 9.93 15.63 -8.24
CA LYS A 207 8.57 16.17 -8.19
C LYS A 207 8.22 16.53 -6.75
N ASP A 208 7.66 17.72 -6.57
CA ASP A 208 7.07 18.14 -5.30
C ASP A 208 5.60 17.72 -5.23
N CYS A 209 5.21 17.10 -4.13
CA CYS A 209 3.82 16.76 -3.82
C CYS A 209 3.40 17.43 -2.52
N LEU A 210 2.26 18.14 -2.55
CA LEU A 210 1.71 18.86 -1.39
C LEU A 210 0.56 18.07 -0.78
N TYR A 211 0.68 17.78 0.51
CA TYR A 211 -0.33 17.09 1.31
C TYR A 211 -0.83 18.01 2.42
N LEU A 212 -2.10 18.40 2.38
CA LEU A 212 -2.68 19.32 3.36
C LEU A 212 -2.94 18.66 4.72
N ASN A 213 -3.01 17.33 4.78
CA ASN A 213 -3.34 16.54 5.96
C ASN A 213 -4.67 16.95 6.62
N ARG A 214 -5.62 17.46 5.84
CA ARG A 214 -6.95 17.82 6.28
C ARG A 214 -7.89 16.63 6.15
N ALA A 215 -8.83 16.52 7.07
CA ALA A 215 -9.90 15.56 6.93
C ALA A 215 -10.83 15.94 5.77
N ALA A 216 -11.45 14.95 5.12
CA ALA A 216 -12.34 15.21 4.01
C ALA A 216 -13.54 16.10 4.43
N GLY A 217 -14.02 16.94 3.50
CA GLY A 217 -15.05 17.94 3.74
C GLY A 217 -14.52 19.28 4.23
N PHE A 218 -13.22 19.57 4.12
CA PHE A 218 -12.64 20.83 4.58
C PHE A 218 -13.05 22.06 3.72
N THR A 219 -13.62 21.83 2.55
CA THR A 219 -14.25 22.89 1.75
C THR A 219 -15.74 23.05 2.03
N ASP A 220 -16.34 22.14 2.79
CA ASP A 220 -17.75 22.22 3.20
C ASP A 220 -17.89 23.14 4.42
N PRO A 221 -18.70 24.24 4.32
CA PRO A 221 -18.94 25.14 5.43
C PRO A 221 -19.46 24.46 6.70
N GLN A 222 -20.11 23.30 6.60
CA GLN A 222 -20.61 22.53 7.74
C GLN A 222 -19.47 22.07 8.67
N TYR A 223 -18.31 21.70 8.11
CA TYR A 223 -17.18 21.15 8.86
C TYR A 223 -16.06 22.16 9.07
N GLY A 224 -16.05 23.24 8.26
CA GLY A 224 -14.99 24.25 8.31
C GLY A 224 -13.64 23.77 7.78
N PRO A 225 -12.58 24.58 7.92
CA PRO A 225 -11.32 24.39 7.21
C PRO A 225 -10.50 23.16 7.65
N MET A 226 -10.89 22.48 8.72
CA MET A 226 -10.22 21.25 9.17
C MET A 226 -10.90 19.98 8.65
N GLY A 227 -12.10 20.10 8.08
CA GLY A 227 -12.91 18.97 7.59
C GLY A 227 -13.69 18.26 8.70
N ASP A 228 -14.34 17.16 8.33
CA ASP A 228 -15.07 16.32 9.27
C ASP A 228 -14.08 15.50 10.12
N VAL A 229 -14.04 15.74 11.42
CA VAL A 229 -13.14 15.03 12.35
C VAL A 229 -13.27 13.50 12.27
N ARG A 230 -14.43 12.98 11.86
CA ARG A 230 -14.67 11.54 11.69
C ARG A 230 -13.94 10.97 10.47
N GLU A 231 -13.49 11.81 9.55
CA GLU A 231 -12.70 11.48 8.36
C GLU A 231 -11.19 11.56 8.60
N THR A 232 -10.78 11.66 9.85
CA THR A 232 -9.36 11.77 10.22
C THR A 232 -8.60 10.48 9.92
N LEU A 233 -7.46 10.63 9.25
CA LEU A 233 -6.54 9.56 8.88
C LEU A 233 -5.44 9.39 9.94
N SER A 234 -4.87 8.20 10.07
CA SER A 234 -3.78 7.88 11.01
C SER A 234 -2.58 7.23 10.29
N THR A 235 -2.62 5.90 10.10
CA THR A 235 -1.52 5.15 9.50
C THR A 235 -1.73 5.00 8.00
N MET A 236 -0.93 5.76 7.25
CA MET A 236 -0.83 5.70 5.79
C MET A 236 0.53 5.15 5.37
N TRP A 237 0.74 4.98 4.09
CA TRP A 237 2.02 4.58 3.53
C TRP A 237 2.20 5.18 2.14
N TYR A 238 3.44 5.32 1.69
CA TYR A 238 3.76 5.75 0.34
C TYR A 238 4.44 4.64 -0.43
N HIS A 239 4.14 4.53 -1.72
CA HIS A 239 4.74 3.52 -2.58
C HIS A 239 4.76 3.95 -4.04
N ASP A 240 5.55 3.24 -4.82
CA ASP A 240 5.57 3.40 -6.28
C ASP A 240 4.24 2.95 -6.89
N HIS A 241 3.79 3.69 -7.89
CA HIS A 241 2.56 3.43 -8.64
C HIS A 241 2.79 3.51 -10.16
N CYS A 242 4.00 3.19 -10.62
CA CYS A 242 4.37 3.26 -12.03
C CYS A 242 3.56 2.26 -12.85
N HIS A 243 2.87 2.73 -13.88
CA HIS A 243 2.05 1.91 -14.78
C HIS A 243 2.82 0.67 -15.25
N ASP A 244 2.22 -0.52 -15.10
CA ASP A 244 2.75 -1.88 -15.39
C ASP A 244 3.93 -2.34 -14.50
N PHE A 245 4.37 -1.55 -13.51
CA PHE A 245 5.57 -1.87 -12.72
C PHE A 245 5.42 -1.64 -11.20
N THR A 246 4.22 -1.37 -10.70
CA THR A 246 3.97 -1.18 -9.27
C THR A 246 4.49 -2.35 -8.44
N ALA A 247 4.14 -3.58 -8.80
CA ALA A 247 4.54 -4.78 -8.07
C ALA A 247 6.06 -4.93 -8.00
N GLN A 248 6.73 -4.78 -9.12
CA GLN A 248 8.17 -4.95 -9.24
C GLN A 248 8.92 -3.86 -8.48
N ASN A 249 8.49 -2.60 -8.59
CA ASN A 249 9.14 -1.45 -7.97
C ASN A 249 8.96 -1.46 -6.44
N VAL A 250 7.75 -1.79 -5.95
CA VAL A 250 7.49 -1.98 -4.51
C VAL A 250 8.30 -3.16 -3.96
N TYR A 251 8.36 -4.29 -4.69
CA TYR A 251 9.16 -5.45 -4.31
C TYR A 251 10.66 -5.13 -4.23
N ARG A 252 11.15 -4.17 -5.04
CA ARG A 252 12.54 -3.66 -4.98
C ARG A 252 12.78 -2.69 -3.83
N GLY A 253 11.73 -2.08 -3.26
CA GLY A 253 11.86 -1.24 -2.07
C GLY A 253 11.27 0.15 -2.14
N ASN A 254 10.56 0.49 -3.20
CA ASN A 254 9.95 1.81 -3.36
C ASN A 254 8.71 1.97 -2.48
N MET A 255 8.89 2.03 -1.15
CA MET A 255 7.82 2.22 -0.19
C MET A 255 8.34 2.72 1.17
N GLY A 256 7.43 3.27 1.97
CA GLY A 256 7.64 3.63 3.38
C GLY A 256 6.33 4.04 4.05
N LEU A 257 6.38 4.35 5.33
CA LEU A 257 5.21 4.66 6.14
C LEU A 257 5.02 6.17 6.30
N TYR A 258 3.75 6.58 6.47
CA TYR A 258 3.36 7.95 6.73
C TYR A 258 2.35 7.95 7.89
N TYR A 259 2.70 8.60 9.00
CA TYR A 259 1.84 8.74 10.18
C TYR A 259 1.27 10.14 10.24
N ASN A 260 -0.03 10.24 10.44
CA ASN A 260 -0.72 11.51 10.65
C ASN A 260 -1.22 11.57 12.10
N PHE A 261 -0.56 12.35 12.94
CA PHE A 261 -0.93 12.55 14.33
C PHE A 261 -2.01 13.63 14.48
N THR A 262 -2.86 13.48 15.48
CA THR A 262 -4.02 14.35 15.71
C THR A 262 -4.06 14.83 17.17
N GLU A 263 -5.06 15.61 17.55
CA GLU A 263 -5.30 15.94 18.98
C GLU A 263 -5.73 14.72 19.81
N PHE A 264 -6.25 13.66 19.16
CA PHE A 264 -6.66 12.42 19.83
C PHE A 264 -5.52 11.41 19.87
N ASP A 265 -4.91 11.14 18.76
CA ASP A 265 -3.72 10.30 18.59
C ASP A 265 -2.50 11.21 18.48
N SER A 266 -2.09 11.80 19.61
CA SER A 266 -1.05 12.83 19.62
C SER A 266 0.37 12.28 19.40
N GLY A 267 0.55 10.95 19.51
CA GLY A 267 1.87 10.32 19.50
C GLY A 267 2.63 10.51 20.83
N ASP A 268 1.94 10.89 21.90
CA ASP A 268 2.48 11.04 23.25
C ASP A 268 1.55 10.37 24.27
N GLU A 269 2.04 9.32 24.92
CA GLU A 269 1.29 8.58 25.95
C GLU A 269 1.16 9.37 27.27
N ASN A 270 1.89 10.47 27.43
CA ASN A 270 1.84 11.38 28.56
C ASN A 270 1.12 12.70 28.26
N ASP A 271 0.51 12.84 27.08
CA ASP A 271 -0.12 14.09 26.65
C ASP A 271 -1.11 14.59 27.71
N PRO A 272 -0.95 15.82 28.24
CA PRO A 272 -1.85 16.38 29.23
C PRO A 272 -3.23 16.76 28.66
N ASN A 273 -3.38 16.83 27.33
CA ASN A 273 -4.65 17.15 26.69
C ASN A 273 -5.72 16.11 27.09
N PRO A 274 -6.86 16.51 27.67
CA PRO A 274 -7.93 15.56 28.06
C PRO A 274 -8.55 14.82 26.88
N LYS A 275 -8.43 15.34 25.64
CA LYS A 275 -8.89 14.68 24.43
C LYS A 275 -7.95 13.57 23.96
N ALA A 276 -6.67 13.62 24.36
CA ALA A 276 -5.68 12.64 23.92
C ALA A 276 -5.99 11.25 24.46
N TRP A 277 -5.97 10.28 23.57
CA TRP A 277 -6.20 8.86 23.93
C TRP A 277 -5.04 8.26 24.69
N ARG A 278 -3.85 8.87 24.60
CA ARG A 278 -2.62 8.38 25.25
C ARG A 278 -2.30 6.94 24.85
N LEU A 279 -2.39 6.64 23.56
CA LEU A 279 -1.96 5.36 23.02
C LEU A 279 -0.45 5.14 23.26
N PRO A 280 0.03 3.89 23.30
CA PRO A 280 1.47 3.63 23.38
C PRO A 280 2.21 4.43 22.31
N SER A 281 3.32 5.10 22.68
CA SER A 281 4.04 6.04 21.84
C SER A 281 5.56 5.87 21.91
N GLY A 282 6.29 6.60 21.07
CA GLY A 282 7.74 6.54 21.02
C GLY A 282 8.26 5.14 20.66
N ASP A 283 9.06 4.54 21.52
CA ASP A 283 9.61 3.19 21.36
C ASP A 283 8.54 2.09 21.41
N PHE A 284 7.33 2.43 21.87
CA PHE A 284 6.21 1.52 22.04
C PHE A 284 5.11 1.68 20.97
N ASP A 285 5.34 2.56 19.98
CA ASP A 285 4.55 2.70 18.73
C ASP A 285 5.41 2.18 17.56
N VAL A 286 5.29 0.89 17.29
CA VAL A 286 6.23 0.13 16.46
C VAL A 286 5.64 -0.15 15.09
N PRO A 287 6.30 0.28 14.00
CA PRO A 287 5.93 -0.13 12.65
C PRO A 287 6.27 -1.59 12.40
N LEU A 288 5.35 -2.33 11.76
CA LEU A 288 5.60 -3.68 11.26
C LEU A 288 5.22 -3.74 9.78
N VAL A 289 6.20 -3.57 8.91
CA VAL A 289 6.04 -3.75 7.46
C VAL A 289 6.26 -5.22 7.14
N ILE A 290 5.17 -5.92 6.86
CA ILE A 290 5.18 -7.36 6.59
C ILE A 290 5.20 -7.58 5.08
N HIS A 291 6.08 -8.47 4.65
CA HIS A 291 6.26 -8.83 3.26
C HIS A 291 6.74 -10.28 3.14
N ASP A 292 6.21 -11.05 2.22
CA ASP A 292 6.74 -12.36 1.90
C ASP A 292 7.63 -12.29 0.66
N ARG A 293 8.73 -13.03 0.67
CA ARG A 293 9.78 -12.94 -0.34
C ARG A 293 10.28 -14.30 -0.79
N LEU A 294 10.71 -14.37 -2.04
CA LEU A 294 11.50 -15.47 -2.59
C LEU A 294 12.95 -15.02 -2.78
N PHE A 295 13.88 -15.93 -2.52
CA PHE A 295 15.28 -15.75 -2.84
C PHE A 295 15.71 -16.84 -3.82
N GLY A 296 16.49 -16.46 -4.83
CA GLY A 296 17.06 -17.39 -5.79
C GLY A 296 18.12 -18.31 -5.16
N PRO A 297 18.63 -19.29 -5.92
CA PRO A 297 19.70 -20.18 -5.45
C PRO A 297 21.00 -19.45 -5.05
N ASP A 298 21.19 -18.24 -5.56
CA ASP A 298 22.31 -17.34 -5.22
C ASP A 298 22.06 -16.54 -3.92
N GLY A 299 20.90 -16.71 -3.29
CA GLY A 299 20.50 -16.01 -2.08
C GLY A 299 20.02 -14.58 -2.29
N LYS A 300 19.92 -14.11 -3.53
CA LYS A 300 19.38 -12.78 -3.87
C LYS A 300 17.88 -12.83 -4.11
N GLY A 301 17.20 -11.69 -3.95
CA GLY A 301 15.76 -11.58 -4.17
C GLY A 301 15.34 -12.01 -5.58
N TYR A 302 14.38 -12.90 -5.62
CA TYR A 302 13.80 -13.41 -6.87
C TYR A 302 12.38 -12.91 -7.04
N TYR A 303 12.07 -12.36 -8.21
CA TYR A 303 10.74 -11.95 -8.60
C TYR A 303 10.32 -12.65 -9.88
N ASP A 304 9.19 -13.38 -9.85
CA ASP A 304 8.65 -14.06 -11.03
C ASP A 304 7.78 -13.08 -11.86
N MET A 305 8.39 -12.45 -12.84
CA MET A 305 7.73 -11.50 -13.76
C MET A 305 6.66 -12.16 -14.65
N PHE A 306 6.61 -13.49 -14.70
CA PHE A 306 5.70 -14.24 -15.58
C PHE A 306 4.48 -14.80 -14.86
N ASN A 307 4.42 -14.65 -13.55
CA ASN A 307 3.29 -15.14 -12.76
C ASN A 307 2.18 -14.10 -12.74
N LEU A 308 1.16 -14.31 -13.57
CA LEU A 308 -0.01 -13.42 -13.65
C LEU A 308 -1.07 -13.69 -12.56
N ASP A 309 -0.96 -14.79 -11.84
CA ASP A 309 -1.94 -15.18 -10.82
C ASP A 309 -1.68 -14.52 -9.46
N GLY A 310 -0.49 -13.94 -9.28
CA GLY A 310 -0.02 -13.33 -8.04
C GLY A 310 1.23 -14.02 -7.50
N ALA A 311 2.11 -13.25 -6.88
CA ALA A 311 3.39 -13.71 -6.35
C ALA A 311 3.29 -13.95 -4.83
N ILE A 312 3.72 -15.12 -4.37
CA ILE A 312 3.87 -15.43 -2.95
C ILE A 312 5.28 -15.96 -2.68
N GLY A 313 5.86 -15.50 -1.58
CA GLY A 313 7.18 -15.93 -1.11
C GLY A 313 7.12 -17.05 -0.07
N ASP A 314 8.23 -17.73 0.13
CA ASP A 314 8.41 -18.75 1.17
C ASP A 314 9.15 -18.24 2.42
N LYS A 315 9.66 -16.99 2.37
CA LYS A 315 10.27 -16.30 3.51
C LYS A 315 9.41 -15.13 3.97
N MET A 316 8.99 -15.14 5.24
CA MET A 316 8.34 -14.01 5.86
C MET A 316 9.38 -12.96 6.25
N THR A 317 9.15 -11.71 5.88
CA THR A 317 10.00 -10.59 6.30
C THR A 317 9.20 -9.58 7.10
N VAL A 318 9.85 -8.97 8.08
CA VAL A 318 9.31 -7.84 8.86
C VAL A 318 10.37 -6.75 8.90
N ASN A 319 10.03 -5.54 8.50
CA ASN A 319 10.94 -4.39 8.43
C ASN A 319 12.25 -4.70 7.68
N GLY A 320 12.17 -5.49 6.61
CA GLY A 320 13.34 -5.85 5.80
C GLY A 320 14.22 -6.96 6.38
N LYS A 321 13.79 -7.68 7.41
CA LYS A 321 14.50 -8.85 7.98
C LYS A 321 13.69 -10.11 7.81
N VAL A 322 14.36 -11.21 7.41
CA VAL A 322 13.74 -12.53 7.25
C VAL A 322 13.56 -13.19 8.61
N GLU A 323 12.33 -13.60 8.93
CA GLU A 323 11.98 -14.35 10.15
C GLU A 323 12.64 -13.76 11.41
N PRO A 324 12.44 -12.44 11.72
CA PRO A 324 13.14 -11.79 12.81
C PRO A 324 12.48 -12.00 14.16
N PHE A 325 13.18 -11.61 15.22
CA PHE A 325 12.61 -11.46 16.55
C PHE A 325 12.58 -9.99 16.99
N MET A 326 11.78 -9.69 18.02
CA MET A 326 11.73 -8.40 18.71
C MET A 326 11.72 -8.63 20.22
N ARG A 327 12.59 -7.94 20.95
CA ARG A 327 12.50 -7.88 22.42
C ARG A 327 11.44 -6.87 22.84
N VAL A 328 10.63 -7.25 23.81
CA VAL A 328 9.55 -6.40 24.34
C VAL A 328 9.57 -6.38 25.87
N ALA A 329 9.39 -5.19 26.44
CA ALA A 329 9.14 -5.02 27.87
C ALA A 329 7.72 -5.50 28.23
N PRO A 330 7.44 -5.88 29.50
CA PRO A 330 6.12 -6.29 29.96
C PRO A 330 5.18 -5.07 30.13
N ARG A 331 4.77 -4.46 29.01
CA ARG A 331 3.87 -3.33 28.93
C ARG A 331 3.05 -3.36 27.64
N LYS A 332 2.17 -2.36 27.43
CA LYS A 332 1.43 -2.18 26.18
C LYS A 332 2.32 -1.62 25.08
N TYR A 333 2.18 -2.21 23.88
CA TYR A 333 2.75 -1.74 22.63
C TYR A 333 1.62 -1.52 21.62
N ARG A 334 1.73 -0.48 20.82
CA ARG A 334 0.97 -0.32 19.58
C ARG A 334 1.83 -0.80 18.42
N PHE A 335 1.28 -1.66 17.61
CA PHE A 335 1.90 -2.10 16.36
C PHE A 335 1.09 -1.54 15.20
N ARG A 336 1.76 -0.81 14.33
CA ARG A 336 1.18 -0.32 13.07
C ARG A 336 1.61 -1.25 11.97
N ILE A 337 0.71 -2.14 11.57
CA ILE A 337 1.00 -3.25 10.67
C ILE A 337 0.58 -2.86 9.26
N LEU A 338 1.52 -2.93 8.32
CA LEU A 338 1.30 -2.78 6.88
C LEU A 338 1.58 -4.10 6.18
N ASN A 339 0.66 -4.54 5.32
CA ASN A 339 0.92 -5.61 4.38
C ASN A 339 1.38 -5.02 3.03
N MET A 340 2.67 -5.07 2.76
CA MET A 340 3.26 -4.65 1.48
C MET A 340 3.62 -5.82 0.56
N GLY A 341 3.21 -7.05 0.89
CA GLY A 341 3.44 -8.22 0.04
C GLY A 341 2.73 -8.08 -1.31
N PRO A 342 3.22 -8.73 -2.37
CA PRO A 342 2.61 -8.58 -3.68
C PRO A 342 1.23 -9.24 -3.80
N SER A 343 0.96 -10.32 -3.03
CA SER A 343 -0.28 -11.09 -3.17
C SER A 343 -0.72 -11.86 -1.92
N ARG A 344 -0.04 -11.71 -0.76
CA ARG A 344 -0.33 -12.50 0.45
C ARG A 344 -1.32 -11.79 1.39
N PHE A 345 -2.17 -12.59 2.03
CA PHE A 345 -3.14 -12.18 3.04
C PHE A 345 -2.74 -12.70 4.42
N TYR A 346 -3.12 -12.00 5.50
CA TYR A 346 -2.69 -12.31 6.87
C TYR A 346 -3.86 -12.34 7.88
N GLY A 347 -3.61 -12.95 9.06
CA GLY A 347 -4.54 -12.94 10.19
C GLY A 347 -3.88 -13.29 11.54
N ALA A 348 -4.15 -12.49 12.60
CA ALA A 348 -3.56 -12.62 13.94
C ALA A 348 -4.53 -12.17 15.08
N ASN A 349 -4.28 -12.50 16.37
CA ASN A 349 -5.19 -12.29 17.52
C ASN A 349 -4.75 -11.09 18.40
N MET A 350 -5.53 -9.98 18.47
CA MET A 350 -5.14 -8.72 19.17
C MET A 350 -6.30 -7.74 19.37
N VAL A 351 -6.03 -6.60 20.05
CA VAL A 351 -6.96 -5.46 20.15
C VAL A 351 -6.73 -4.51 18.99
N GLN A 352 -7.65 -4.46 18.05
CA GLN A 352 -7.58 -3.63 16.86
C GLN A 352 -8.15 -2.23 17.12
N LEU A 353 -7.43 -1.19 16.67
CA LEU A 353 -7.80 0.22 16.78
C LEU A 353 -8.26 0.82 15.44
N THR A 354 -7.61 0.41 14.35
CA THR A 354 -7.85 0.96 13.00
C THR A 354 -8.10 -0.14 11.98
N HIS A 355 -8.75 0.22 10.89
CA HIS A 355 -8.78 -0.51 9.65
C HIS A 355 -8.38 0.45 8.53
N ASP A 356 -7.45 0.04 7.67
CA ASP A 356 -6.87 0.87 6.59
C ASP A 356 -6.47 2.28 7.04
N GLY A 357 -5.86 2.40 8.24
CA GLY A 357 -5.45 3.67 8.82
C GLY A 357 -6.59 4.55 9.36
N ASN A 358 -7.82 4.08 9.28
CA ASN A 358 -9.00 4.76 9.82
C ASN A 358 -9.38 4.22 11.19
N PHE A 359 -9.61 5.10 12.15
CA PHE A 359 -10.03 4.66 13.48
C PHE A 359 -11.42 4.02 13.45
N LEU A 360 -11.53 2.87 14.12
CA LEU A 360 -12.82 2.22 14.39
C LEU A 360 -13.64 3.07 15.37
N PRO A 361 -14.98 2.91 15.45
CA PRO A 361 -15.77 3.61 16.48
C PRO A 361 -15.32 3.28 17.91
N ARG A 362 -14.78 2.10 18.11
CA ARG A 362 -14.20 1.63 19.38
C ARG A 362 -13.15 0.56 19.13
N PRO A 363 -12.20 0.35 20.06
CA PRO A 363 -11.33 -0.81 20.01
C PRO A 363 -12.11 -2.10 20.00
N ILE A 364 -11.70 -3.06 19.18
CA ILE A 364 -12.31 -4.38 19.12
C ILE A 364 -11.29 -5.46 19.45
N THR A 365 -11.67 -6.42 20.29
CA THR A 365 -10.86 -7.62 20.52
C THR A 365 -11.25 -8.66 19.50
N VAL A 366 -10.32 -9.00 18.63
CA VAL A 366 -10.52 -9.97 17.55
C VAL A 366 -9.58 -11.16 17.73
N LYS A 367 -10.09 -12.36 17.43
CA LYS A 367 -9.25 -13.57 17.42
C LYS A 367 -8.32 -13.62 16.21
N THR A 368 -8.69 -12.91 15.16
CA THR A 368 -7.94 -12.85 13.92
C THR A 368 -8.17 -11.49 13.29
N VAL A 369 -7.11 -10.70 13.20
CA VAL A 369 -7.12 -9.49 12.37
C VAL A 369 -6.93 -9.94 10.93
N ARG A 370 -7.83 -9.52 10.05
CA ARG A 370 -7.76 -9.82 8.61
C ARG A 370 -7.29 -8.56 7.89
N PHE A 371 -6.28 -8.69 7.06
CA PHE A 371 -5.82 -7.59 6.21
C PHE A 371 -5.17 -8.12 4.94
N THR A 372 -5.41 -7.44 3.87
CA THR A 372 -4.97 -7.79 2.53
C THR A 372 -3.77 -6.94 2.09
N VAL A 373 -3.32 -7.12 0.86
CA VAL A 373 -2.25 -6.27 0.30
C VAL A 373 -2.68 -4.82 0.28
N GLY A 374 -1.83 -3.92 0.72
CA GLY A 374 -2.09 -2.49 0.86
C GLY A 374 -2.82 -2.08 2.13
N SER A 375 -3.48 -3.01 2.83
CA SER A 375 -4.18 -2.71 4.08
C SER A 375 -3.23 -2.42 5.24
N ARG A 376 -3.69 -1.57 6.17
CA ARG A 376 -3.01 -1.24 7.43
C ARG A 376 -3.94 -1.50 8.58
N VAL A 377 -3.39 -2.03 9.67
CA VAL A 377 -4.12 -2.22 10.92
C VAL A 377 -3.24 -1.82 12.10
N ASP A 378 -3.77 -0.99 12.97
CA ASP A 378 -3.11 -0.69 14.22
C ASP A 378 -3.72 -1.53 15.33
N VAL A 379 -2.85 -2.19 16.07
CA VAL A 379 -3.26 -3.11 17.15
C VAL A 379 -2.46 -2.85 18.42
N ILE A 380 -3.09 -3.12 19.56
CA ILE A 380 -2.40 -3.11 20.86
C ILE A 380 -2.23 -4.54 21.36
N ILE A 381 -1.00 -4.83 21.79
CA ILE A 381 -0.66 -6.05 22.55
C ILE A 381 -0.15 -5.62 23.93
N ASP A 382 -0.76 -6.13 24.98
CA ASP A 382 -0.33 -5.89 26.37
C ASP A 382 0.47 -7.08 26.89
N PHE A 383 1.80 -6.94 26.85
CA PHE A 383 2.72 -7.98 27.33
C PHE A 383 2.79 -8.06 28.87
N SER A 384 2.26 -7.05 29.59
CA SER A 384 2.20 -7.10 31.06
C SER A 384 1.23 -8.15 31.58
N THR A 385 0.20 -8.46 30.78
CA THR A 385 -0.83 -9.44 31.12
C THR A 385 -0.40 -10.89 30.90
N MET A 386 0.77 -11.10 30.28
CA MET A 386 1.27 -12.43 29.98
C MET A 386 1.77 -13.13 31.23
N PRO A 387 1.46 -14.44 31.42
CA PRO A 387 1.96 -15.23 32.54
C PRO A 387 3.47 -15.10 32.74
N ALA A 388 3.93 -15.07 33.98
CA ALA A 388 5.35 -14.88 34.30
C ALA A 388 6.27 -15.93 33.65
N ALA A 389 5.77 -17.12 33.38
CA ALA A 389 6.51 -18.19 32.70
C ALA A 389 6.61 -17.98 31.17
N THR A 390 5.78 -17.14 30.56
CA THR A 390 5.80 -16.88 29.14
C THR A 390 7.03 -16.07 28.79
N ARG A 391 7.89 -16.60 27.91
CA ARG A 391 9.13 -15.96 27.44
C ARG A 391 9.04 -15.53 25.99
N GLU A 392 8.24 -16.23 25.21
CA GLU A 392 8.16 -16.04 23.76
C GLU A 392 6.72 -16.10 23.28
N LEU A 393 6.40 -15.28 22.28
CA LEU A 393 5.14 -15.26 21.56
C LEU A 393 5.43 -15.11 20.07
N PHE A 394 4.45 -15.40 19.22
CA PHE A 394 4.58 -15.24 17.77
C PHE A 394 3.36 -14.55 17.17
N ILE A 395 3.61 -13.66 16.23
CA ILE A 395 2.60 -13.34 15.22
C ILE A 395 2.59 -14.52 14.24
N VAL A 396 1.41 -15.06 13.99
CA VAL A 396 1.21 -16.24 13.15
C VAL A 396 0.19 -15.92 12.08
N ASN A 397 0.55 -16.09 10.81
CA ASN A 397 -0.40 -16.05 9.71
C ASN A 397 -1.16 -17.38 9.64
N CYS A 398 -2.43 -17.35 10.01
CA CYS A 398 -3.34 -18.50 9.96
C CYS A 398 -4.21 -18.53 8.70
N CYS A 399 -4.05 -17.59 7.78
CA CYS A 399 -4.77 -17.55 6.52
C CYS A 399 -4.15 -18.56 5.55
N GLU A 400 -4.88 -19.67 5.26
CA GLU A 400 -4.37 -20.65 4.29
C GLU A 400 -4.39 -20.04 2.88
N GLN A 401 -3.22 -19.92 2.27
CA GLN A 401 -3.05 -19.48 0.90
C GLN A 401 -2.03 -20.37 0.18
N LYS A 402 -2.42 -20.99 -0.93
CA LYS A 402 -1.61 -21.98 -1.65
C LYS A 402 -0.86 -21.38 -2.83
N ASP A 403 -1.42 -20.35 -3.41
CA ASP A 403 -0.89 -19.68 -4.61
C ASP A 403 -1.33 -18.21 -4.63
N GLY A 404 -1.00 -17.49 -5.70
CA GLY A 404 -1.31 -16.08 -5.87
C GLY A 404 -2.80 -15.72 -5.99
N ARG A 405 -3.70 -16.73 -6.05
CA ARG A 405 -5.14 -16.51 -6.25
C ARG A 405 -5.84 -15.94 -5.03
N GLY A 406 -5.18 -15.94 -3.88
CA GLY A 406 -5.74 -15.52 -2.61
C GLY A 406 -6.02 -16.66 -1.64
N PRO A 407 -6.57 -16.36 -0.48
CA PRO A 407 -6.88 -17.34 0.55
C PRO A 407 -7.88 -18.40 0.10
N THR A 408 -7.73 -19.61 0.63
CA THR A 408 -8.71 -20.69 0.41
C THR A 408 -10.00 -20.51 1.20
N GLY A 409 -10.07 -19.50 2.06
CA GLY A 409 -11.15 -19.29 3.03
C GLY A 409 -10.97 -20.08 4.33
N LYS A 410 -9.97 -20.95 4.41
CA LYS A 410 -9.69 -21.73 5.61
C LYS A 410 -8.75 -20.99 6.56
N ILE A 411 -9.14 -20.91 7.81
CA ILE A 411 -8.27 -20.45 8.91
C ILE A 411 -7.61 -21.67 9.54
N LEU A 412 -6.30 -21.70 9.50
CA LEU A 412 -5.49 -22.78 10.08
C LEU A 412 -5.45 -22.66 11.61
N PRO A 413 -5.34 -23.80 12.34
CA PRO A 413 -4.94 -23.77 13.72
C PRO A 413 -3.58 -23.06 13.89
N LEU A 414 -3.36 -22.35 15.01
CA LEU A 414 -2.11 -21.61 15.29
C LEU A 414 -0.85 -22.47 15.08
N ALA A 415 -0.90 -23.75 15.45
CA ALA A 415 0.22 -24.66 15.31
C ALA A 415 0.62 -24.97 13.84
N LEU A 416 -0.32 -24.76 12.90
CA LEU A 416 -0.14 -25.01 11.47
C LEU A 416 0.03 -23.70 10.67
N GLY A 417 -0.13 -22.55 11.32
CA GLY A 417 0.07 -21.26 10.69
C GLY A 417 1.55 -20.93 10.47
N THR A 418 1.82 -20.01 9.55
CA THR A 418 3.17 -19.53 9.27
C THR A 418 3.57 -18.47 10.30
N LYS A 419 4.65 -18.70 11.04
CA LYS A 419 5.22 -17.73 11.97
C LYS A 419 5.82 -16.55 11.18
N VAL A 420 5.49 -15.32 11.60
CA VAL A 420 5.91 -14.08 10.91
C VAL A 420 6.93 -13.31 11.73
N LEU A 421 6.67 -13.13 13.03
CA LEU A 421 7.53 -12.41 13.97
C LEU A 421 7.52 -13.12 15.31
N LYS A 422 8.70 -13.23 15.94
CA LYS A 422 8.86 -13.74 17.30
C LYS A 422 9.01 -12.57 18.28
N PHE A 423 8.20 -12.51 19.30
CA PHE A 423 8.42 -11.64 20.46
C PHE A 423 9.18 -12.40 21.55
N VAL A 424 10.19 -11.75 22.11
CA VAL A 424 10.93 -12.21 23.30
C VAL A 424 10.59 -11.26 24.44
N ILE A 425 9.84 -11.73 25.45
CA ILE A 425 9.44 -10.91 26.59
C ILE A 425 10.65 -10.80 27.55
N ASP A 426 11.28 -9.66 27.52
CA ASP A 426 12.39 -9.32 28.41
C ASP A 426 11.90 -8.51 29.61
N ARG A 427 11.77 -9.18 30.75
CA ARG A 427 11.25 -8.57 31.98
C ARG A 427 12.26 -7.68 32.68
N THR A 428 13.48 -7.56 32.15
CA THR A 428 14.51 -6.66 32.66
C THR A 428 14.51 -5.31 31.95
N MET A 429 13.81 -5.21 30.80
CA MET A 429 13.67 -3.95 30.07
C MET A 429 12.82 -2.94 30.87
N ASP A 430 13.21 -1.67 30.77
CA ASP A 430 12.47 -0.58 31.37
C ASP A 430 11.10 -0.41 30.71
N THR A 431 10.04 -0.42 31.52
CA THR A 431 8.66 -0.21 31.07
C THR A 431 8.31 1.26 30.92
N LYS A 432 9.15 2.17 31.38
CA LYS A 432 8.89 3.63 31.48
C LYS A 432 7.55 3.93 32.17
N GLY A 433 7.13 3.06 33.12
CA GLY A 433 5.92 3.21 33.93
C GLY A 433 4.60 2.95 33.20
N ASP A 434 4.60 2.66 31.90
CA ASP A 434 3.44 2.41 31.03
C ASP A 434 2.21 3.31 31.31
N PRO A 435 2.25 4.61 31.05
CA PRO A 435 1.12 5.52 31.25
C PRO A 435 0.06 5.37 30.15
N SER A 436 0.30 4.57 29.13
CA SER A 436 -0.57 4.42 27.97
C SER A 436 -1.92 3.80 28.31
N ARG A 437 -2.91 4.09 27.49
CA ARG A 437 -4.29 3.65 27.68
C ARG A 437 -4.83 2.97 26.44
N ILE A 438 -5.83 2.11 26.62
CA ILE A 438 -6.72 1.66 25.57
C ILE A 438 -8.04 2.42 25.76
N PRO A 439 -8.40 3.36 24.89
CA PRO A 439 -9.64 4.12 25.01
C PRO A 439 -10.84 3.19 24.86
N THR A 440 -11.98 3.55 25.46
CA THR A 440 -13.23 2.80 25.30
C THR A 440 -13.97 3.15 24.01
N THR A 441 -13.75 4.36 23.50
CA THR A 441 -14.32 4.89 22.25
C THR A 441 -13.22 5.58 21.44
N LEU A 442 -13.36 5.59 20.12
CA LEU A 442 -12.47 6.27 19.19
C LEU A 442 -13.25 7.29 18.38
N LEU A 443 -13.35 7.16 17.07
CA LEU A 443 -14.09 8.09 16.21
C LEU A 443 -15.35 7.44 15.65
N ASP A 444 -16.50 8.11 15.80
CA ASP A 444 -17.74 7.66 15.17
C ASP A 444 -17.58 7.65 13.63
N LEU A 445 -18.31 6.75 12.98
CA LEU A 445 -18.38 6.74 11.53
C LEU A 445 -19.21 7.91 11.01
N PRO A 446 -18.80 8.55 9.90
CA PRO A 446 -19.66 9.47 9.17
C PRO A 446 -20.92 8.73 8.70
N PRO A 447 -22.07 9.40 8.68
CA PRO A 447 -23.31 8.80 8.17
C PRO A 447 -23.22 8.55 6.66
N THR A 448 -23.96 7.54 6.18
CA THR A 448 -24.07 7.18 4.75
C THR A 448 -25.52 7.41 4.25
N PRO A 449 -26.00 8.64 4.20
CA PRO A 449 -27.40 8.91 3.89
C PRO A 449 -27.72 8.59 2.42
N ARG A 450 -28.69 7.72 2.21
CA ARG A 450 -29.12 7.32 0.86
C ARG A 450 -29.60 8.51 0.01
N ALA A 451 -30.08 9.56 0.65
CA ALA A 451 -30.57 10.77 -0.02
C ALA A 451 -29.45 11.56 -0.75
N GLU A 452 -28.19 11.41 -0.34
CA GLU A 452 -27.04 12.05 -1.00
C GLU A 452 -26.58 11.29 -2.27
N VAL A 453 -27.04 10.05 -2.45
CA VAL A 453 -26.58 9.18 -3.54
C VAL A 453 -27.25 9.57 -4.85
N VAL A 454 -26.47 10.09 -5.77
CA VAL A 454 -26.94 10.51 -7.09
C VAL A 454 -26.85 9.38 -8.13
N THR A 455 -25.97 8.42 -7.94
CA THR A 455 -25.72 7.33 -8.90
C THR A 455 -25.30 6.06 -8.18
N GLU A 456 -25.67 4.92 -8.75
CA GLU A 456 -25.16 3.61 -8.36
C GLU A 456 -24.46 2.99 -9.57
N ARG A 457 -23.19 2.58 -9.40
CA ARG A 457 -22.35 1.98 -10.45
C ARG A 457 -21.98 0.56 -10.11
N THR A 458 -21.66 -0.24 -11.14
CA THR A 458 -21.14 -1.59 -10.98
C THR A 458 -19.83 -1.73 -11.74
N PHE A 459 -18.80 -2.22 -11.03
CA PHE A 459 -17.49 -2.54 -11.58
C PHE A 459 -17.27 -4.05 -11.44
N ILE A 460 -17.15 -4.73 -12.57
CA ILE A 460 -16.94 -6.19 -12.63
C ILE A 460 -15.46 -6.45 -12.80
N TRP A 461 -14.85 -7.05 -11.78
CA TRP A 461 -13.46 -7.44 -11.75
C TRP A 461 -13.33 -8.86 -12.30
N ASN A 462 -12.71 -9.01 -13.46
CA ASN A 462 -12.71 -10.27 -14.21
C ASN A 462 -11.43 -10.46 -15.03
N ARG A 463 -11.39 -11.53 -15.79
CA ARG A 463 -10.41 -11.75 -16.85
C ARG A 463 -11.06 -11.57 -18.22
N SER A 464 -10.33 -10.93 -19.13
CA SER A 464 -10.72 -10.78 -20.52
C SER A 464 -9.55 -11.23 -21.41
N ASN A 465 -9.77 -12.18 -22.31
CA ASN A 465 -8.75 -12.70 -23.22
C ASN A 465 -7.42 -13.13 -22.54
N GLY A 466 -7.52 -13.66 -21.32
CA GLY A 466 -6.38 -14.14 -20.56
C GLY A 466 -5.63 -13.09 -19.71
N ALA A 467 -6.00 -11.81 -19.81
CA ALA A 467 -5.46 -10.72 -18.99
C ALA A 467 -6.48 -10.22 -17.95
N TRP A 468 -6.04 -9.42 -16.99
CA TRP A 468 -6.87 -8.84 -15.96
C TRP A 468 -7.61 -7.62 -16.49
N ALA A 469 -8.87 -7.46 -16.11
CA ALA A 469 -9.75 -6.42 -16.65
C ALA A 469 -10.79 -5.94 -15.64
N VAL A 470 -11.31 -4.73 -15.84
CA VAL A 470 -12.49 -4.20 -15.16
C VAL A 470 -13.57 -3.92 -16.21
N ASN A 471 -14.79 -4.42 -16.00
CA ASN A 471 -15.88 -4.37 -16.99
C ASN A 471 -15.49 -4.92 -18.39
N GLY A 472 -14.56 -5.90 -18.42
CA GLY A 472 -14.04 -6.49 -19.65
C GLY A 472 -13.02 -5.64 -20.40
N GLU A 473 -12.59 -4.52 -19.82
CA GLU A 473 -11.62 -3.57 -20.41
C GLU A 473 -10.33 -3.54 -19.61
N TYR A 474 -9.22 -3.36 -20.31
CA TYR A 474 -7.91 -3.12 -19.71
C TYR A 474 -7.74 -1.64 -19.40
N TYR A 475 -6.82 -1.33 -18.50
CA TYR A 475 -6.49 0.05 -18.18
C TYR A 475 -6.18 0.88 -19.43
N ASP A 476 -6.86 2.00 -19.56
CA ASP A 476 -6.64 3.01 -20.59
C ASP A 476 -6.59 4.40 -19.95
N PRO A 477 -5.42 5.05 -19.87
CA PRO A 477 -5.26 6.36 -19.22
C PRO A 477 -5.97 7.50 -19.97
N HIS A 478 -6.63 7.23 -21.10
CA HIS A 478 -7.42 8.22 -21.83
C HIS A 478 -8.93 8.00 -21.70
N LYS A 479 -9.35 6.98 -20.92
CA LYS A 479 -10.76 6.63 -20.75
C LYS A 479 -11.14 6.66 -19.27
N TYR A 480 -12.17 7.41 -18.92
CA TYR A 480 -12.79 7.41 -17.60
C TYR A 480 -13.96 6.43 -17.55
N MET A 481 -13.94 5.48 -16.60
CA MET A 481 -15.07 4.57 -16.37
C MET A 481 -16.15 5.20 -15.47
N ALA A 482 -15.80 6.22 -14.70
CA ALA A 482 -16.72 6.99 -13.88
C ALA A 482 -16.33 8.46 -13.89
N GLU A 483 -17.36 9.31 -13.85
CA GLU A 483 -17.17 10.76 -13.80
C GLU A 483 -18.15 11.39 -12.78
N PRO A 484 -17.92 11.14 -11.47
CA PRO A 484 -18.74 11.75 -10.42
C PRO A 484 -18.58 13.26 -10.39
N LYS A 485 -19.60 13.93 -9.83
CA LYS A 485 -19.59 15.37 -9.61
C LYS A 485 -19.10 15.70 -8.19
N LEU A 486 -18.28 16.74 -8.08
CA LEU A 486 -17.85 17.27 -6.78
C LEU A 486 -19.07 17.60 -5.89
N GLY A 487 -19.00 17.29 -4.62
CA GLY A 487 -20.05 17.51 -3.63
C GLY A 487 -21.19 16.47 -3.68
N THR A 488 -21.04 15.36 -4.43
CA THR A 488 -22.02 14.29 -4.49
C THR A 488 -21.54 13.01 -3.82
N ALA A 489 -22.46 12.06 -3.62
CA ALA A 489 -22.14 10.70 -3.20
C ALA A 489 -22.63 9.67 -4.22
N GLU A 490 -21.94 8.56 -4.33
CA GLU A 490 -22.35 7.42 -5.16
C GLU A 490 -22.27 6.11 -4.38
N ILE A 491 -22.99 5.10 -4.85
CA ILE A 491 -22.78 3.71 -4.47
C ILE A 491 -22.02 3.01 -5.57
N TRP A 492 -20.90 2.36 -5.17
CA TRP A 492 -20.13 1.52 -6.08
C TRP A 492 -20.24 0.05 -5.66
N ASN A 493 -20.66 -0.80 -6.61
CA ASN A 493 -20.71 -2.23 -6.41
C ASN A 493 -19.49 -2.86 -7.07
N PHE A 494 -18.65 -3.50 -6.28
CA PHE A 494 -17.52 -4.29 -6.77
C PHE A 494 -17.96 -5.74 -6.89
N VAL A 495 -17.94 -6.29 -8.10
CA VAL A 495 -18.38 -7.65 -8.40
C VAL A 495 -17.19 -8.48 -8.86
N ASN A 496 -16.86 -9.54 -8.14
CA ASN A 496 -15.81 -10.46 -8.54
C ASN A 496 -16.37 -11.55 -9.48
N ASN A 497 -15.99 -11.50 -10.73
CA ASN A 497 -16.32 -12.51 -11.75
C ASN A 497 -15.05 -13.10 -12.39
N SER A 498 -13.99 -13.32 -11.61
CA SER A 498 -12.69 -13.81 -12.10
C SER A 498 -12.53 -15.34 -12.00
N GLY A 499 -13.54 -16.05 -11.53
CA GLY A 499 -13.57 -17.51 -11.55
C GLY A 499 -12.62 -18.24 -10.60
N GLY A 500 -12.17 -17.61 -9.52
CA GLY A 500 -11.36 -18.29 -8.50
C GLY A 500 -10.22 -17.48 -7.90
N TRP A 501 -10.15 -16.19 -8.22
CA TRP A 501 -9.19 -15.27 -7.60
C TRP A 501 -9.92 -14.33 -6.62
N MET A 502 -9.21 -13.88 -5.60
CA MET A 502 -9.62 -12.79 -4.73
C MET A 502 -8.88 -11.50 -5.12
N HIS A 503 -9.54 -10.37 -4.90
CA HIS A 503 -9.01 -9.07 -5.28
C HIS A 503 -9.12 -8.09 -4.11
N PRO A 504 -8.01 -7.52 -3.62
CA PRO A 504 -8.06 -6.32 -2.80
C PRO A 504 -8.36 -5.13 -3.71
N ILE A 505 -9.50 -4.46 -3.53
CA ILE A 505 -9.90 -3.34 -4.38
C ILE A 505 -9.58 -2.04 -3.67
N HIS A 506 -8.61 -1.32 -4.21
CA HIS A 506 -8.23 0.01 -3.76
C HIS A 506 -8.82 1.09 -4.67
N VAL A 507 -9.30 2.17 -4.06
CA VAL A 507 -9.83 3.33 -4.76
C VAL A 507 -9.23 4.59 -4.18
N HIS A 508 -8.52 5.35 -5.02
CA HIS A 508 -7.84 6.58 -4.63
C HIS A 508 -8.80 7.70 -4.20
N HIS A 509 -8.26 8.73 -3.61
CA HIS A 509 -8.80 10.01 -3.20
C HIS A 509 -9.53 9.97 -1.86
N GLU A 510 -10.70 9.34 -1.74
CA GLU A 510 -11.49 9.35 -0.52
C GLU A 510 -11.95 7.93 -0.18
N GLU A 511 -11.92 7.61 1.11
CA GLU A 511 -12.34 6.30 1.60
C GLU A 511 -13.83 6.08 1.39
N TYR A 512 -14.21 4.84 1.48
CA TYR A 512 -15.60 4.41 1.42
C TYR A 512 -15.98 3.60 2.66
N GLN A 513 -17.28 3.43 2.85
CA GLN A 513 -17.82 2.48 3.84
C GLN A 513 -18.48 1.31 3.12
N ILE A 514 -18.18 0.10 3.54
CA ILE A 514 -18.84 -1.11 3.04
C ILE A 514 -20.26 -1.18 3.62
N LEU A 515 -21.27 -1.08 2.75
CA LEU A 515 -22.67 -1.19 3.13
C LEU A 515 -23.13 -2.64 3.24
N SER A 516 -22.64 -3.51 2.37
CA SER A 516 -22.98 -4.94 2.41
C SER A 516 -21.99 -5.79 1.61
N ARG A 517 -21.92 -7.08 1.98
CA ARG A 517 -21.24 -8.16 1.29
C ARG A 517 -22.27 -9.21 0.87
N ASN A 518 -22.51 -9.40 -0.43
CA ASN A 518 -23.59 -10.27 -0.93
C ASN A 518 -24.94 -9.99 -0.25
N GLY A 519 -25.26 -8.69 -0.02
CA GLY A 519 -26.50 -8.24 0.65
C GLY A 519 -26.53 -8.47 2.16
N ARG A 520 -25.44 -8.94 2.80
CA ARG A 520 -25.33 -9.13 4.25
C ARG A 520 -24.53 -8.00 4.88
N THR A 521 -24.76 -7.73 6.16
CA THR A 521 -23.96 -6.79 6.95
C THR A 521 -22.49 -7.20 6.95
N PRO A 522 -21.54 -6.26 6.74
CA PRO A 522 -20.11 -6.56 6.82
C PRO A 522 -19.71 -7.03 8.24
N PRO A 523 -18.61 -7.78 8.39
CA PRO A 523 -18.09 -8.16 9.69
C PRO A 523 -17.66 -6.92 10.49
N ILE A 524 -17.56 -7.09 11.83
CA ILE A 524 -17.35 -5.97 12.75
C ILE A 524 -16.03 -5.19 12.50
N ASP A 525 -15.01 -5.87 12.03
CA ASP A 525 -13.69 -5.30 11.67
C ASP A 525 -13.73 -4.47 10.38
N GLU A 526 -14.80 -4.59 9.59
CA GLU A 526 -15.07 -3.80 8.39
C GLU A 526 -16.18 -2.74 8.58
N ILE A 527 -16.70 -2.59 9.80
CA ILE A 527 -17.55 -1.45 10.16
C ILE A 527 -16.64 -0.25 10.42
N ALA A 528 -16.03 0.25 9.35
CA ALA A 528 -15.01 1.28 9.31
C ALA A 528 -15.13 2.07 8.02
N ARG A 529 -14.33 3.13 7.88
CA ARG A 529 -13.93 3.66 6.57
C ARG A 529 -12.77 2.80 6.07
N GLU A 530 -12.74 2.53 4.79
CA GLU A 530 -11.76 1.67 4.16
C GLU A 530 -11.32 2.26 2.82
N ASP A 531 -10.11 1.93 2.41
CA ASP A 531 -9.59 2.24 1.09
C ASP A 531 -9.25 0.98 0.28
N VAL A 532 -9.20 -0.20 0.96
CA VAL A 532 -8.96 -1.50 0.32
C VAL A 532 -10.03 -2.52 0.70
N ALA A 533 -11.00 -2.77 -0.16
CA ALA A 533 -11.98 -3.82 0.07
C ALA A 533 -11.45 -5.21 -0.35
N TRP A 534 -11.46 -6.15 0.57
CA TRP A 534 -11.25 -7.56 0.24
C TRP A 534 -12.45 -8.10 -0.55
N LEU A 535 -12.29 -8.33 -1.86
CA LEU A 535 -13.33 -8.86 -2.73
C LEU A 535 -13.12 -10.37 -2.95
N GLY A 536 -13.95 -11.17 -2.27
CA GLY A 536 -13.88 -12.64 -2.29
C GLY A 536 -14.36 -13.27 -3.59
N HIS A 537 -14.26 -14.60 -3.67
CA HIS A 537 -14.69 -15.36 -4.86
C HIS A 537 -16.20 -15.21 -5.12
N GLY A 538 -16.59 -14.77 -6.32
CA GLY A 538 -17.99 -14.60 -6.70
C GLY A 538 -18.78 -13.66 -5.80
N GLU A 539 -18.08 -12.74 -5.13
CA GLU A 539 -18.64 -11.80 -4.16
C GLU A 539 -19.04 -10.48 -4.82
N THR A 540 -20.06 -9.85 -4.25
CA THR A 540 -20.41 -8.46 -4.49
C THR A 540 -20.26 -7.66 -3.21
N VAL A 541 -19.41 -6.63 -3.24
CA VAL A 541 -19.22 -5.67 -2.16
C VAL A 541 -19.87 -4.34 -2.58
N LYS A 542 -20.83 -3.87 -1.81
CA LYS A 542 -21.50 -2.60 -2.02
C LYS A 542 -20.89 -1.55 -1.11
N THR A 543 -20.40 -0.45 -1.68
CA THR A 543 -19.74 0.63 -0.96
C THR A 543 -20.49 1.96 -1.14
N PHE A 544 -20.41 2.83 -0.13
CA PHE A 544 -20.83 4.22 -0.18
C PHE A 544 -19.60 5.11 -0.14
N ARG A 545 -19.51 6.09 -1.04
CA ARG A 545 -18.43 7.07 -1.05
C ARG A 545 -18.91 8.46 -1.43
N ARG A 546 -18.21 9.48 -0.92
CA ARG A 546 -18.38 10.88 -1.30
C ARG A 546 -17.25 11.33 -2.22
N PHE A 547 -17.45 12.46 -2.86
CA PHE A 547 -16.46 13.10 -3.72
C PHE A 547 -16.36 14.57 -3.28
N ARG A 548 -15.41 14.86 -2.40
CA ARG A 548 -15.30 16.15 -1.72
C ARG A 548 -13.95 16.81 -2.02
N ASP A 549 -13.92 18.13 -1.85
CA ASP A 549 -12.75 19.00 -1.77
C ASP A 549 -11.92 19.14 -3.06
N TYR A 550 -11.67 18.07 -3.79
CA TYR A 550 -10.78 18.08 -4.94
C TYR A 550 -11.47 17.61 -6.21
N THR A 551 -11.02 18.16 -7.36
CA THR A 551 -11.37 17.67 -8.69
C THR A 551 -10.15 17.04 -9.35
N GLY A 552 -10.35 16.31 -10.45
CA GLY A 552 -9.24 15.74 -11.21
C GLY A 552 -9.37 14.25 -11.43
N SER A 553 -8.30 13.65 -11.92
CA SER A 553 -8.24 12.25 -12.37
C SER A 553 -7.57 11.38 -11.32
N PHE A 554 -8.22 10.28 -10.99
CA PHE A 554 -7.79 9.29 -10.01
C PHE A 554 -7.91 7.88 -10.61
N VAL A 555 -7.36 6.88 -9.94
CA VAL A 555 -7.48 5.49 -10.35
C VAL A 555 -8.17 4.64 -9.29
N ALA A 556 -8.67 3.49 -9.72
CA ALA A 556 -9.08 2.39 -8.86
C ALA A 556 -8.53 1.09 -9.45
N HIS A 557 -7.98 0.23 -8.61
CA HIS A 557 -7.28 -0.95 -9.09
C HIS A 557 -7.34 -2.10 -8.07
N CYS A 558 -6.97 -3.28 -8.54
CA CYS A 558 -6.72 -4.42 -7.66
C CYS A 558 -5.35 -4.25 -7.00
N HIS A 559 -5.31 -4.25 -5.66
CA HIS A 559 -4.06 -4.16 -4.91
C HIS A 559 -3.34 -5.52 -4.70
N ASN A 560 -3.79 -6.61 -5.34
CA ASN A 560 -2.86 -7.63 -5.78
C ASN A 560 -2.07 -6.97 -6.92
N VAL A 561 -0.92 -6.41 -6.58
CA VAL A 561 -0.18 -5.51 -7.47
C VAL A 561 0.31 -6.21 -8.74
N VAL A 562 0.37 -7.56 -8.74
CA VAL A 562 0.58 -8.34 -9.96
C VAL A 562 -0.62 -8.23 -10.91
N HIS A 563 -1.86 -8.20 -10.39
CA HIS A 563 -3.05 -8.00 -11.23
C HIS A 563 -3.14 -6.56 -11.74
N GLU A 564 -2.77 -5.59 -10.91
CA GLU A 564 -2.66 -4.17 -11.28
C GLU A 564 -1.71 -3.99 -12.46
N ASP A 565 -0.46 -4.49 -12.35
CA ASP A 565 0.57 -4.42 -13.42
C ASP A 565 0.12 -5.06 -14.74
N HIS A 566 -0.92 -5.89 -14.70
CA HIS A 566 -1.44 -6.59 -15.87
C HIS A 566 -2.84 -6.12 -16.29
N GLY A 567 -3.20 -4.88 -15.94
CA GLY A 567 -4.35 -4.16 -16.47
C GLY A 567 -5.60 -4.14 -15.60
N MET A 568 -5.57 -4.68 -14.36
CA MET A 568 -6.72 -4.64 -13.45
C MET A 568 -6.83 -3.28 -12.73
N MET A 569 -6.99 -2.25 -13.51
CA MET A 569 -7.10 -0.86 -13.07
C MET A 569 -8.06 -0.11 -13.99
N PHE A 570 -8.67 0.95 -13.51
CA PHE A 570 -9.39 1.93 -14.33
C PHE A 570 -9.21 3.34 -13.81
N GLN A 571 -9.37 4.30 -14.71
CA GLN A 571 -9.32 5.72 -14.39
C GLN A 571 -10.73 6.28 -14.22
N TRP A 572 -10.87 7.19 -13.26
CA TRP A 572 -12.10 7.94 -13.02
C TRP A 572 -11.78 9.39 -12.70
N LYS A 573 -12.79 10.30 -12.81
CA LYS A 573 -12.55 11.75 -12.71
C LYS A 573 -13.64 12.45 -11.92
N ILE A 574 -13.27 13.25 -10.92
CA ILE A 574 -14.19 14.17 -10.25
C ILE A 574 -14.34 15.44 -11.11
N LYS A 575 -15.57 15.69 -11.56
CA LYS A 575 -15.92 16.92 -12.28
C LYS A 575 -16.40 18.00 -11.31
N PRO A 576 -16.19 19.29 -11.65
CA PRO A 576 -16.75 20.42 -10.89
C PRO A 576 -18.27 20.37 -10.75
#